data_aff6a969bee74683c44f62be3d76523c
#
_entry.id   aff6a969bee74683c44f62be3d76523c
#
_cell.length_a   1.000
_cell.length_b   1.000
_cell.length_c   1.000
_cell.angle_alpha   90.00
_cell.angle_beta   90.00
_cell.angle_gamma   90.00
#
_symmetry.space_group_name_H-M   'P 1'
#
loop_
_entity.id
_entity.type
_entity.pdbx_description
1 polymer ?
#
loop_
_entity_poly.entity_id
_entity_poly.type
_entity_poly.pdbx_seq_one_letter_code
_entity_poly.pdbx_strand_id
1 'polypeptide(L)'
;MIRALIFVAWLVPSAALAQSAMQPPAGMDAGRHMMMMHGQPMYAHMAVGAVATQPGQSAFAAIQEIVQILEADPATDWSKVDIDALRRHLVDMDNVTMRAEVKSEPIEGGLRFTISGDGPVKESIQRMVTAHAATMNGVEGWKFTAAQTDNGAMLDVLTPSKDSAKLRALGFFGLMTRGMHHQMHHLMIARGENPHG
;
A
#
# COMPACT_ATOMS: atom_id res chain seq x y z
N MET A 1 39.14 6.35 -50.74
CA MET A 1 39.20 7.34 -49.62
C MET A 1 38.77 6.67 -48.35
N ILE A 2 39.71 6.20 -47.55
CA ILE A 2 39.54 5.42 -46.34
C ILE A 2 39.57 6.40 -45.17
N ARG A 3 38.44 6.54 -44.42
CA ARG A 3 38.38 7.32 -43.18
C ARG A 3 38.62 6.37 -42.00
N ALA A 4 39.77 6.60 -41.35
CA ALA A 4 40.13 5.93 -40.10
C ALA A 4 39.34 6.52 -38.93
N LEU A 5 38.67 5.66 -38.15
CA LEU A 5 38.04 5.99 -36.87
C LEU A 5 39.06 5.78 -35.75
N ILE A 6 39.36 6.87 -35.02
CA ILE A 6 40.22 6.85 -33.86
C ILE A 6 39.34 6.59 -32.64
N PHE A 7 39.56 5.45 -31.96
CA PHE A 7 38.97 5.16 -30.65
C PHE A 7 39.85 5.78 -29.55
N VAL A 8 39.30 6.74 -28.82
CA VAL A 8 39.91 7.26 -27.59
C VAL A 8 39.36 6.47 -26.42
N ALA A 9 40.23 5.67 -25.80
CA ALA A 9 39.89 4.93 -24.56
C ALA A 9 40.13 5.88 -23.38
N TRP A 10 39.07 6.13 -22.60
CA TRP A 10 39.15 6.80 -21.31
C TRP A 10 39.45 5.78 -20.21
N LEU A 11 40.66 5.89 -19.64
CA LEU A 11 41.07 5.20 -18.42
C LEU A 11 40.51 5.96 -17.21
N VAL A 12 39.61 5.32 -16.46
CA VAL A 12 39.13 5.81 -15.16
C VAL A 12 39.98 5.16 -14.07
N PRO A 13 40.64 5.91 -13.19
CA PRO A 13 41.35 5.33 -12.06
C PRO A 13 40.38 4.87 -10.96
N SER A 14 40.46 3.60 -10.59
CA SER A 14 39.79 3.04 -9.44
C SER A 14 40.44 3.53 -8.15
N ALA A 15 39.77 4.39 -7.39
CA ALA A 15 40.16 4.75 -6.03
C ALA A 15 39.74 3.62 -5.08
N ALA A 16 40.72 2.87 -4.57
CA ALA A 16 40.56 1.91 -3.50
C ALA A 16 40.34 2.68 -2.18
N LEU A 17 39.13 2.63 -1.63
CA LEU A 17 38.84 3.07 -0.27
C LEU A 17 39.36 2.02 0.72
N ALA A 18 40.44 2.38 1.43
CA ALA A 18 40.94 1.62 2.56
C ALA A 18 39.92 1.67 3.71
N GLN A 19 39.28 0.55 4.01
CA GLN A 19 38.53 0.38 5.26
C GLN A 19 39.49 0.21 6.41
N SER A 20 39.61 1.25 7.26
CA SER A 20 40.30 1.15 8.55
C SER A 20 39.49 0.24 9.47
N ALA A 21 39.98 -0.96 9.71
CA ALA A 21 39.47 -1.85 10.74
C ALA A 21 39.76 -1.23 12.11
N MET A 22 38.74 -0.80 12.83
CA MET A 22 38.82 -0.35 14.20
C MET A 22 39.00 -1.56 15.10
N GLN A 23 40.21 -1.76 15.63
CA GLN A 23 40.53 -2.80 16.63
C GLN A 23 39.85 -2.42 17.95
N PRO A 24 39.14 -3.37 18.62
CA PRO A 24 38.60 -3.13 19.96
C PRO A 24 39.73 -3.11 20.98
N PRO A 25 39.62 -2.32 22.07
CA PRO A 25 40.63 -2.29 23.12
C PRO A 25 40.73 -3.64 23.84
N ALA A 26 41.96 -4.13 24.03
CA ALA A 26 42.24 -5.33 24.77
C ALA A 26 41.89 -5.13 26.27
N GLY A 27 41.02 -5.99 26.80
CA GLY A 27 40.79 -6.08 28.26
C GLY A 27 39.33 -6.13 28.71
N MET A 28 38.42 -6.80 27.98
CA MET A 28 37.13 -7.17 28.56
C MET A 28 36.92 -8.69 28.50
N ASP A 29 36.83 -9.26 29.72
CA ASP A 29 36.60 -10.67 29.98
C ASP A 29 35.32 -11.18 29.33
N ALA A 30 35.45 -12.07 28.35
CA ALA A 30 34.35 -12.63 27.55
C ALA A 30 33.38 -13.53 28.35
N GLY A 31 33.64 -13.73 29.65
CA GLY A 31 32.86 -14.64 30.50
C GLY A 31 31.67 -14.02 31.24
N ARG A 32 31.51 -12.71 31.26
CA ARG A 32 30.51 -12.05 32.12
C ARG A 32 29.31 -11.40 31.38
N HIS A 33 29.28 -11.49 30.08
CA HIS A 33 28.21 -10.83 29.27
C HIS A 33 27.10 -11.77 28.77
N MET A 34 27.17 -13.06 29.12
CA MET A 34 26.19 -14.05 28.62
C MET A 34 25.05 -14.40 29.58
N MET A 35 24.89 -13.70 30.71
CA MET A 35 23.87 -14.04 31.72
C MET A 35 22.83 -12.92 32.02
N MET A 36 22.72 -11.87 31.21
CA MET A 36 21.70 -10.81 31.43
C MET A 36 20.86 -10.45 30.21
N MET A 37 20.59 -11.37 29.30
CA MET A 37 19.67 -11.15 28.19
C MET A 37 18.41 -12.03 28.20
N HIS A 38 18.00 -12.51 29.37
CA HIS A 38 16.71 -13.20 29.52
C HIS A 38 15.82 -12.37 30.44
N GLY A 39 14.98 -11.49 29.87
CA GLY A 39 13.95 -10.83 30.65
C GLY A 39 13.52 -9.43 30.24
N GLN A 40 13.96 -8.89 29.11
CA GLN A 40 13.38 -7.66 28.58
C GLN A 40 12.44 -7.99 27.41
N PRO A 41 11.17 -7.59 27.45
CA PRO A 41 10.30 -7.74 26.29
C PRO A 41 10.89 -6.89 25.15
N MET A 42 11.05 -7.51 23.98
CA MET A 42 11.65 -6.96 22.76
C MET A 42 10.88 -5.73 22.19
N TYR A 43 9.94 -5.18 22.94
CA TYR A 43 9.06 -4.07 22.55
C TYR A 43 9.37 -2.73 23.22
N ALA A 44 10.44 -2.63 24.03
CA ALA A 44 10.70 -1.46 24.88
C ALA A 44 11.35 -0.26 24.16
N HIS A 45 11.52 -0.28 22.86
CA HIS A 45 12.12 0.84 22.08
C HIS A 45 11.26 1.35 20.93
N MET A 46 9.94 1.28 21.03
CA MET A 46 9.12 2.08 20.12
C MET A 46 8.88 3.44 20.77
N ALA A 47 9.48 4.47 20.18
CA ALA A 47 9.33 5.86 20.60
C ALA A 47 7.85 6.22 20.63
N VAL A 48 7.38 6.71 21.78
CA VAL A 48 6.08 7.33 21.97
C VAL A 48 5.98 8.47 20.96
N GLY A 49 5.11 8.33 19.95
CA GLY A 49 4.87 9.37 18.94
C GLY A 49 5.13 8.99 17.47
N ALA A 50 5.41 7.72 17.16
CA ALA A 50 5.53 7.30 15.76
C ALA A 50 4.18 7.34 15.07
N VAL A 51 3.99 8.33 14.19
CA VAL A 51 2.87 8.35 13.24
C VAL A 51 3.11 7.25 12.20
N ALA A 52 2.06 6.46 11.90
CA ALA A 52 2.09 5.45 10.86
C ALA A 52 2.56 6.04 9.51
N THR A 53 3.75 5.65 9.05
CA THR A 53 4.37 6.20 7.83
C THR A 53 4.49 5.18 6.71
N GLN A 54 4.24 3.90 6.98
CA GLN A 54 4.36 2.82 6.00
C GLN A 54 3.01 2.18 5.75
N PRO A 55 2.54 2.10 4.47
CA PRO A 55 1.46 1.20 4.14
C PRO A 55 1.97 -0.23 4.36
N GLY A 56 1.44 -0.93 5.36
CA GLY A 56 1.84 -2.29 5.68
C GLY A 56 1.83 -3.16 4.42
N GLN A 57 2.96 -3.76 4.07
CA GLN A 57 3.10 -4.60 2.86
C GLN A 57 2.45 -5.97 3.04
N SER A 58 2.07 -6.33 4.24
CA SER A 58 1.35 -7.55 4.56
C SER A 58 0.17 -7.26 5.48
N ALA A 59 -0.86 -8.11 5.44
CA ALA A 59 -2.02 -7.98 6.30
C ALA A 59 -1.65 -7.94 7.79
N PHE A 60 -0.65 -8.72 8.21
CA PHE A 60 -0.18 -8.70 9.60
C PHE A 60 0.46 -7.37 9.99
N ALA A 61 1.28 -6.77 9.13
CA ALA A 61 1.89 -5.48 9.43
C ALA A 61 0.83 -4.37 9.53
N ALA A 62 -0.15 -4.37 8.63
CA ALA A 62 -1.26 -3.43 8.68
C ALA A 62 -2.10 -3.58 9.96
N ILE A 63 -2.45 -4.83 10.34
CA ILE A 63 -3.21 -5.10 11.57
C ILE A 63 -2.38 -4.71 12.81
N GLN A 64 -1.09 -5.07 12.85
CA GLN A 64 -0.22 -4.75 13.98
C GLN A 64 -0.16 -3.24 14.23
N GLU A 65 0.00 -2.44 13.20
CA GLU A 65 0.04 -0.99 13.31
C GLU A 65 -1.28 -0.43 13.84
N ILE A 66 -2.42 -0.90 13.32
CA ILE A 66 -3.74 -0.48 13.82
C ILE A 66 -3.94 -0.87 15.28
N VAL A 67 -3.55 -2.08 15.68
CA VAL A 67 -3.64 -2.52 17.08
C VAL A 67 -2.80 -1.61 17.98
N GLN A 68 -1.57 -1.28 17.59
CA GLN A 68 -0.71 -0.35 18.35
C GLN A 68 -1.33 1.04 18.50
N ILE A 69 -1.97 1.56 17.43
CA ILE A 69 -2.67 2.86 17.50
C ILE A 69 -3.86 2.78 18.47
N LEU A 70 -4.65 1.71 18.42
CA LEU A 70 -5.80 1.51 19.31
C LEU A 70 -5.37 1.35 20.77
N GLU A 71 -4.30 0.61 21.04
CA GLU A 71 -3.74 0.42 22.39
C GLU A 71 -3.14 1.71 22.97
N ALA A 72 -2.57 2.56 22.13
CA ALA A 72 -1.98 3.83 22.55
C ALA A 72 -3.02 4.93 22.82
N ASP A 73 -4.24 4.80 22.32
CA ASP A 73 -5.33 5.77 22.53
C ASP A 73 -6.19 5.37 23.73
N PRO A 74 -6.10 6.10 24.88
CA PRO A 74 -6.90 5.80 26.07
C PRO A 74 -8.41 6.01 25.86
N ALA A 75 -8.82 6.68 24.79
CA ALA A 75 -10.23 6.88 24.43
C ALA A 75 -10.78 5.75 23.54
N THR A 76 -10.00 4.71 23.24
CA THR A 76 -10.46 3.58 22.43
C THR A 76 -11.64 2.85 23.09
N ASP A 77 -12.77 2.81 22.39
CA ASP A 77 -13.92 2.01 22.79
C ASP A 77 -13.75 0.55 22.32
N TRP A 78 -13.13 -0.27 23.17
CA TRP A 78 -12.85 -1.66 22.88
C TRP A 78 -14.09 -2.50 22.61
N SER A 79 -15.28 -2.07 23.03
CA SER A 79 -16.54 -2.77 22.75
C SER A 79 -16.96 -2.69 21.27
N LYS A 80 -16.39 -1.74 20.51
CA LYS A 80 -16.66 -1.51 19.09
C LYS A 80 -15.55 -1.98 18.16
N VAL A 81 -14.38 -2.31 18.72
CA VAL A 81 -13.23 -2.75 17.91
C VAL A 81 -13.55 -4.07 17.22
N ASP A 82 -13.41 -4.10 15.88
CA ASP A 82 -13.60 -5.28 15.03
C ASP A 82 -12.39 -5.48 14.11
N ILE A 83 -11.37 -6.18 14.61
CA ILE A 83 -10.17 -6.53 13.83
C ILE A 83 -10.50 -7.52 12.70
N ASP A 84 -11.54 -8.35 12.87
CA ASP A 84 -11.96 -9.24 11.79
C ASP A 84 -12.59 -8.47 10.61
N ALA A 85 -13.26 -7.35 10.84
CA ALA A 85 -13.72 -6.45 9.77
C ALA A 85 -12.51 -5.89 9.00
N LEU A 86 -11.49 -5.40 9.71
CA LEU A 86 -10.24 -4.96 9.08
C LEU A 86 -9.59 -6.08 8.27
N ARG A 87 -9.48 -7.29 8.84
CA ARG A 87 -8.94 -8.45 8.13
C ARG A 87 -9.72 -8.76 6.84
N ARG A 88 -11.05 -8.73 6.89
CA ARG A 88 -11.88 -8.95 5.68
C ARG A 88 -11.60 -7.91 4.61
N HIS A 89 -11.48 -6.64 5.00
CA HIS A 89 -11.14 -5.56 4.08
C HIS A 89 -9.76 -5.74 3.43
N LEU A 90 -8.75 -6.13 4.20
CA LEU A 90 -7.41 -6.43 3.67
C LEU A 90 -7.40 -7.60 2.69
N VAL A 91 -8.24 -8.62 2.94
CA VAL A 91 -8.43 -9.74 1.98
C VAL A 91 -9.08 -9.25 0.69
N ASP A 92 -10.07 -8.35 0.77
CA ASP A 92 -10.67 -7.75 -0.42
C ASP A 92 -9.64 -6.94 -1.23
N MET A 93 -8.80 -6.15 -0.56
CA MET A 93 -7.71 -5.42 -1.21
C MET A 93 -6.75 -6.37 -1.93
N ASP A 94 -6.32 -7.46 -1.27
CA ASP A 94 -5.41 -8.46 -1.85
C ASP A 94 -6.05 -9.15 -3.07
N ASN A 95 -7.32 -9.56 -2.97
CA ASN A 95 -8.05 -10.17 -4.07
C ASN A 95 -8.12 -9.25 -5.29
N VAL A 96 -8.42 -7.96 -5.09
CA VAL A 96 -8.51 -7.00 -6.20
C VAL A 96 -7.13 -6.69 -6.78
N THR A 97 -6.11 -6.48 -5.95
CA THR A 97 -4.80 -6.04 -6.45
C THR A 97 -3.97 -7.18 -7.05
N MET A 98 -4.11 -8.40 -6.54
CA MET A 98 -3.23 -9.52 -6.89
C MET A 98 -3.90 -10.59 -7.77
N ARG A 99 -5.25 -10.63 -7.81
CA ARG A 99 -5.96 -11.75 -8.44
C ARG A 99 -7.02 -11.34 -9.45
N ALA A 100 -7.44 -10.07 -9.47
CA ALA A 100 -8.39 -9.61 -10.47
C ALA A 100 -7.75 -9.47 -11.85
N GLU A 101 -8.49 -9.84 -12.87
CA GLU A 101 -8.15 -9.54 -14.27
C GLU A 101 -8.79 -8.22 -14.65
N VAL A 102 -8.03 -7.36 -15.35
CA VAL A 102 -8.49 -6.03 -15.77
C VAL A 102 -8.28 -5.84 -17.26
N LYS A 103 -9.36 -5.47 -17.95
CA LYS A 103 -9.33 -4.97 -19.33
C LYS A 103 -9.71 -3.50 -19.31
N SER A 104 -8.99 -2.69 -20.08
CA SER A 104 -9.28 -1.26 -20.25
C SER A 104 -9.55 -0.94 -21.71
N GLU A 105 -10.56 -0.12 -21.95
CA GLU A 105 -10.93 0.37 -23.28
C GLU A 105 -11.23 1.86 -23.25
N PRO A 106 -10.86 2.61 -24.31
CA PRO A 106 -11.24 4.01 -24.42
C PRO A 106 -12.74 4.17 -24.59
N ILE A 107 -13.31 5.16 -23.89
CA ILE A 107 -14.67 5.65 -24.09
C ILE A 107 -14.64 7.16 -24.31
N GLU A 108 -15.73 7.76 -24.72
CA GLU A 108 -15.82 9.20 -24.88
C GLU A 108 -15.54 9.92 -23.55
N GLY A 109 -14.51 10.74 -23.52
CA GLY A 109 -14.10 11.51 -22.34
C GLY A 109 -13.36 10.71 -21.25
N GLY A 110 -13.00 9.43 -21.48
CA GLY A 110 -12.37 8.64 -20.43
C GLY A 110 -11.95 7.22 -20.81
N LEU A 111 -11.97 6.36 -19.80
CA LEU A 111 -11.70 4.92 -19.91
C LEU A 111 -12.80 4.11 -19.22
N ARG A 112 -13.10 2.96 -19.79
CA ARG A 112 -13.85 1.88 -19.16
C ARG A 112 -12.89 0.79 -18.73
N PHE A 113 -13.05 0.33 -17.51
CA PHE A 113 -12.38 -0.85 -16.98
C PHE A 113 -13.41 -1.95 -16.77
N THR A 114 -13.12 -3.14 -17.29
CA THR A 114 -13.86 -4.36 -16.97
C THR A 114 -12.99 -5.20 -16.07
N ILE A 115 -13.43 -5.40 -14.84
CA ILE A 115 -12.69 -6.09 -13.80
C ILE A 115 -13.40 -7.41 -13.52
N SER A 116 -12.68 -8.53 -13.61
CA SER A 116 -13.26 -9.87 -13.45
C SER A 116 -12.43 -10.76 -12.55
N GLY A 117 -13.09 -11.74 -11.96
CA GLY A 117 -12.51 -12.77 -11.12
C GLY A 117 -13.55 -13.81 -10.74
N ASP A 118 -13.11 -14.92 -10.16
CA ASP A 118 -13.97 -16.02 -9.76
C ASP A 118 -14.14 -16.10 -8.24
N GLY A 119 -15.27 -16.69 -7.80
CA GLY A 119 -15.54 -16.94 -6.40
C GLY A 119 -15.34 -15.72 -5.50
N PRO A 120 -14.53 -15.80 -4.42
CA PRO A 120 -14.30 -14.70 -3.50
C PRO A 120 -13.70 -13.46 -4.16
N VAL A 121 -12.92 -13.61 -5.25
CA VAL A 121 -12.32 -12.49 -5.99
C VAL A 121 -13.40 -11.64 -6.63
N LYS A 122 -14.40 -12.26 -7.26
CA LYS A 122 -15.56 -11.57 -7.83
C LYS A 122 -16.27 -10.71 -6.78
N GLU A 123 -16.54 -11.29 -5.62
CA GLU A 123 -17.24 -10.59 -4.54
C GLU A 123 -16.44 -9.40 -4.00
N SER A 124 -15.11 -9.56 -3.85
CA SER A 124 -14.19 -8.49 -3.47
C SER A 124 -14.19 -7.36 -4.50
N ILE A 125 -14.14 -7.69 -5.80
CA ILE A 125 -14.22 -6.71 -6.89
C ILE A 125 -15.52 -5.91 -6.79
N GLN A 126 -16.66 -6.58 -6.64
CA GLN A 126 -17.97 -5.92 -6.57
C GLN A 126 -18.06 -4.96 -5.40
N ARG A 127 -17.58 -5.35 -4.21
CA ARG A 127 -17.56 -4.46 -3.03
C ARG A 127 -16.61 -3.29 -3.23
N MET A 128 -15.35 -3.56 -3.56
CA MET A 128 -14.29 -2.56 -3.61
C MET A 128 -14.51 -1.53 -4.72
N VAL A 129 -14.85 -1.96 -5.93
CA VAL A 129 -15.05 -1.06 -7.07
C VAL A 129 -16.28 -0.17 -6.87
N THR A 130 -17.37 -0.72 -6.32
CA THR A 130 -18.58 0.06 -6.02
C THR A 130 -18.31 1.12 -4.95
N ALA A 131 -17.67 0.72 -3.85
CA ALA A 131 -17.34 1.63 -2.76
C ALA A 131 -16.37 2.73 -3.21
N HIS A 132 -15.34 2.36 -3.96
CA HIS A 132 -14.36 3.31 -4.49
C HIS A 132 -15.02 4.32 -5.44
N ALA A 133 -15.86 3.85 -6.37
CA ALA A 133 -16.58 4.74 -7.29
C ALA A 133 -17.46 5.74 -6.54
N ALA A 134 -18.18 5.31 -5.51
CA ALA A 134 -19.01 6.18 -4.69
C ALA A 134 -18.19 7.27 -3.98
N THR A 135 -17.05 6.88 -3.39
CA THR A 135 -16.16 7.79 -2.65
C THR A 135 -15.46 8.80 -3.58
N MET A 136 -15.04 8.35 -4.77
CA MET A 136 -14.21 9.16 -5.66
C MET A 136 -15.00 9.97 -6.67
N ASN A 137 -16.31 9.71 -6.82
CA ASN A 137 -17.14 10.43 -7.79
C ASN A 137 -17.20 11.93 -7.47
N GLY A 138 -16.81 12.76 -8.44
CA GLY A 138 -16.75 14.22 -8.31
C GLY A 138 -15.42 14.78 -7.79
N VAL A 139 -14.55 13.95 -7.21
CA VAL A 139 -13.24 14.38 -6.72
C VAL A 139 -12.37 14.87 -7.87
N GLU A 140 -11.79 16.06 -7.75
CA GLU A 140 -10.99 16.74 -8.80
C GLU A 140 -11.73 16.89 -10.14
N GLY A 141 -13.06 16.83 -10.15
CA GLY A 141 -13.90 16.90 -11.34
C GLY A 141 -13.91 15.62 -12.18
N TRP A 142 -13.40 14.51 -11.64
CA TRP A 142 -13.49 13.19 -12.27
C TRP A 142 -14.84 12.55 -11.94
N LYS A 143 -15.39 11.82 -12.89
CA LYS A 143 -16.64 11.07 -12.68
C LYS A 143 -16.35 9.59 -12.69
N PHE A 144 -16.82 8.91 -11.65
CA PHE A 144 -16.71 7.48 -11.48
C PHE A 144 -18.11 6.86 -11.48
N THR A 145 -18.34 5.87 -12.35
CA THR A 145 -19.59 5.12 -12.40
C THR A 145 -19.27 3.63 -12.40
N ALA A 146 -19.71 2.93 -11.38
CA ALA A 146 -19.53 1.48 -11.27
C ALA A 146 -20.84 0.75 -11.52
N ALA A 147 -20.75 -0.43 -12.15
CA ALA A 147 -21.84 -1.38 -12.31
C ALA A 147 -21.31 -2.79 -12.03
N GLN A 148 -22.05 -3.58 -11.27
CA GLN A 148 -21.72 -4.99 -11.05
C GLN A 148 -22.02 -5.80 -12.32
N THR A 149 -21.19 -6.82 -12.56
CA THR A 149 -21.37 -7.79 -13.64
C THR A 149 -21.39 -9.20 -13.06
N ASP A 150 -21.73 -10.22 -13.89
CA ASP A 150 -21.83 -11.61 -13.44
C ASP A 150 -20.51 -12.15 -12.86
N ASN A 151 -19.36 -11.62 -13.29
CA ASN A 151 -18.05 -12.07 -12.86
C ASN A 151 -17.16 -10.97 -12.24
N GLY A 152 -17.74 -9.84 -11.84
CA GLY A 152 -16.99 -8.74 -11.21
C GLY A 152 -17.70 -7.40 -11.31
N ALA A 153 -17.03 -6.40 -11.88
CA ALA A 153 -17.57 -5.06 -12.04
C ALA A 153 -17.06 -4.36 -13.32
N MET A 154 -17.80 -3.38 -13.76
CA MET A 154 -17.40 -2.41 -14.76
C MET A 154 -17.24 -1.05 -14.07
N LEU A 155 -16.18 -0.32 -14.41
CA LEU A 155 -15.91 1.03 -13.91
C LEU A 155 -15.65 1.98 -15.07
N ASP A 156 -16.52 2.95 -15.25
CA ASP A 156 -16.32 4.06 -16.17
C ASP A 156 -15.74 5.25 -15.43
N VAL A 157 -14.64 5.79 -15.97
CA VAL A 157 -13.97 6.96 -15.41
C VAL A 157 -13.84 8.02 -16.48
N LEU A 158 -14.55 9.14 -16.28
CA LEU A 158 -14.48 10.32 -17.15
C LEU A 158 -13.65 11.40 -16.47
N THR A 159 -12.80 12.08 -17.25
CA THR A 159 -11.91 13.11 -16.72
C THR A 159 -11.92 14.36 -17.61
N PRO A 160 -11.56 15.53 -17.05
CA PRO A 160 -11.20 16.68 -17.88
C PRO A 160 -10.11 16.30 -18.88
N SER A 161 -10.15 16.87 -20.10
CA SER A 161 -9.22 16.51 -21.19
C SER A 161 -7.74 16.63 -20.82
N LYS A 162 -7.39 17.60 -19.94
CA LYS A 162 -6.03 17.80 -19.41
C LYS A 162 -5.52 16.60 -18.60
N ASP A 163 -6.41 15.79 -18.03
CA ASP A 163 -6.08 14.65 -17.17
C ASP A 163 -6.10 13.30 -17.91
N SER A 164 -6.43 13.29 -19.22
CA SER A 164 -6.52 12.06 -19.99
C SER A 164 -5.22 11.22 -20.00
N ALA A 165 -4.06 11.88 -20.02
CA ALA A 165 -2.77 11.20 -19.94
C ALA A 165 -2.54 10.59 -18.54
N LYS A 166 -2.93 11.33 -17.48
CA LYS A 166 -2.86 10.87 -16.08
C LYS A 166 -3.76 9.63 -15.87
N LEU A 167 -4.99 9.66 -16.38
CA LEU A 167 -5.91 8.52 -16.30
C LEU A 167 -5.32 7.27 -16.96
N ARG A 168 -4.79 7.40 -18.18
CA ARG A 168 -4.14 6.26 -18.87
C ARG A 168 -2.91 5.72 -18.11
N ALA A 169 -2.09 6.61 -17.55
CA ALA A 169 -0.89 6.22 -16.83
C ALA A 169 -1.20 5.52 -15.50
N LEU A 170 -2.23 5.97 -14.77
CA LEU A 170 -2.66 5.35 -13.52
C LEU A 170 -3.28 3.96 -13.76
N GLY A 171 -4.05 3.82 -14.83
CA GLY A 171 -4.82 2.60 -15.06
C GLY A 171 -5.75 2.27 -13.90
N PHE A 172 -6.33 1.08 -13.89
CA PHE A 172 -7.24 0.66 -12.82
C PHE A 172 -6.58 0.67 -11.44
N PHE A 173 -5.42 0.03 -11.31
CA PHE A 173 -4.78 -0.12 -10.00
C PHE A 173 -4.30 1.21 -9.41
N GLY A 174 -3.75 2.10 -10.25
CA GLY A 174 -3.39 3.44 -9.81
C GLY A 174 -4.59 4.28 -9.37
N LEU A 175 -5.76 4.07 -9.99
CA LEU A 175 -7.01 4.72 -9.56
C LEU A 175 -7.45 4.19 -8.20
N MET A 176 -7.44 2.88 -7.99
CA MET A 176 -7.84 2.25 -6.74
C MET A 176 -6.98 2.67 -5.54
N THR A 177 -5.78 3.20 -5.76
CA THR A 177 -4.91 3.73 -4.68
C THR A 177 -5.18 5.20 -4.35
N ARG A 178 -6.03 5.89 -5.12
CA ARG A 178 -6.39 7.28 -4.83
C ARG A 178 -7.50 7.34 -3.78
N GLY A 179 -7.50 8.40 -2.98
CA GLY A 179 -8.51 8.60 -1.95
C GLY A 179 -8.15 7.96 -0.61
N MET A 180 -9.15 7.50 0.13
CA MET A 180 -9.03 7.04 1.52
C MET A 180 -8.64 5.56 1.65
N HIS A 181 -7.55 5.12 1.03
CA HIS A 181 -7.10 3.72 1.15
C HIS A 181 -5.83 3.58 2.02
N HIS A 182 -5.72 4.44 3.04
CA HIS A 182 -4.56 4.48 3.92
C HIS A 182 -4.90 3.97 5.31
N GLN A 183 -3.90 3.89 6.17
CA GLN A 183 -4.04 3.41 7.54
C GLN A 183 -5.17 4.08 8.33
N MET A 184 -5.52 5.34 8.02
CA MET A 184 -6.69 5.99 8.62
C MET A 184 -8.00 5.27 8.28
N HIS A 185 -8.17 4.81 7.04
CA HIS A 185 -9.32 4.02 6.62
C HIS A 185 -9.38 2.66 7.33
N HIS A 186 -8.24 2.00 7.48
CA HIS A 186 -8.11 0.76 8.24
C HIS A 186 -8.47 0.96 9.72
N LEU A 187 -8.05 2.08 10.31
CA LEU A 187 -8.37 2.43 11.68
C LEU A 187 -9.87 2.66 11.88
N MET A 188 -10.54 3.34 10.94
CA MET A 188 -11.99 3.53 10.96
C MET A 188 -12.72 2.18 10.93
N ILE A 189 -12.36 1.28 10.00
CA ILE A 189 -12.94 -0.06 9.93
C ILE A 189 -12.73 -0.83 11.24
N ALA A 190 -11.52 -0.80 11.79
CA ALA A 190 -11.20 -1.48 13.05
C ALA A 190 -11.96 -0.91 14.25
N ARG A 191 -12.33 0.36 14.24
CA ARG A 191 -13.20 1.01 15.25
C ARG A 191 -14.69 0.69 15.06
N GLY A 192 -15.05 -0.14 14.08
CA GLY A 192 -16.44 -0.45 13.75
C GLY A 192 -17.15 0.66 12.96
N GLU A 193 -16.42 1.60 12.40
CA GLU A 193 -16.97 2.66 11.54
C GLU A 193 -17.11 2.18 10.10
N ASN A 194 -18.09 2.75 9.38
CA ASN A 194 -18.26 2.47 7.94
C ASN A 194 -17.72 3.63 7.11
N PRO A 195 -16.46 3.59 6.63
CA PRO A 195 -15.88 4.68 5.85
C PRO A 195 -16.46 4.82 4.44
N HIS A 196 -17.35 3.92 4.04
CA HIS A 196 -17.99 3.93 2.72
C HIS A 196 -19.44 4.45 2.74
N GLY A 197 -19.91 4.97 3.89
CA GLY A 197 -21.24 5.61 4.04
C GLY A 197 -22.37 4.66 4.37
#